data_2ba7eb3cc61c1e6b11fd6b9bd2a55a62
#
_entry.id   2ba7eb3cc61c1e6b11fd6b9bd2a55a62
#
_cell.length_a   1.000
_cell.length_b   1.000
_cell.length_c   1.000
_cell.angle_alpha   90.00
_cell.angle_beta   90.00
_cell.angle_gamma   90.00
#
_symmetry.space_group_name_H-M   'P 1'
#
loop_
_entity.id
_entity.type
_entity.pdbx_description
1 polymer ?
#
loop_
_entity_poly.entity_id
_entity_poly.type
_entity_poly.pdbx_seq_one_letter_code
_entity_poly.pdbx_strand_id
1 'polypeptide(L)'
;MPTLHSKILGEGQPLLILHGFLGMSDNWKTLGNKYAEEGLQVHLIDQRNHGKSFHSTEFNYDILANDIKQYIAEHNLQNCIVLGHSMGGKTAMQLACSYPELVNKLLIADIAPKFYPPHHHEIINGLKALDLNTISSRTEASNELAKHISNAGVRQFLLKNLYWVEKGKLGFRFNLDVLADRMEQIGENIDASATYNKPTLFLRGDKSEYISPLDTDVIKTHFPNADIQTITNAGHWLHAENPKEFLEKSLTFIKS
;
A
#
# COMPACT_ATOMS: atom_id res chain seq x y z
N MET A 1 10.91 5.60 -19.77
CA MET A 1 9.98 6.20 -18.82
C MET A 1 10.62 6.08 -17.44
N PRO A 2 10.29 6.92 -16.45
CA PRO A 2 10.86 6.76 -15.12
C PRO A 2 10.40 5.43 -14.51
N THR A 3 11.34 4.70 -13.91
CA THR A 3 11.11 3.38 -13.30
C THR A 3 10.74 3.51 -11.82
N LEU A 4 9.91 2.58 -11.32
CA LEU A 4 9.60 2.51 -9.89
C LEU A 4 10.81 1.94 -9.13
N HIS A 5 11.12 2.56 -8.00
CA HIS A 5 12.12 2.01 -7.07
C HIS A 5 11.54 0.78 -6.35
N SER A 6 12.35 -0.24 -6.20
CA SER A 6 12.00 -1.42 -5.40
C SER A 6 13.19 -1.96 -4.61
N LYS A 7 12.87 -2.80 -3.62
CA LYS A 7 13.82 -3.70 -2.99
C LYS A 7 13.41 -5.12 -3.33
N ILE A 8 14.34 -5.87 -3.90
CA ILE A 8 14.12 -7.28 -4.26
C ILE A 8 14.80 -8.15 -3.21
N LEU A 9 14.07 -9.14 -2.68
CA LEU A 9 14.50 -10.08 -1.64
C LEU A 9 14.19 -11.50 -2.08
N GLY A 10 15.11 -12.43 -1.84
CA GLY A 10 14.90 -13.84 -2.16
C GLY A 10 14.88 -14.14 -3.66
N GLU A 11 14.52 -15.38 -3.96
CA GLU A 11 14.39 -15.93 -5.31
C GLU A 11 13.13 -16.81 -5.37
N GLY A 12 12.59 -17.07 -6.57
CA GLY A 12 11.42 -17.91 -6.78
C GLY A 12 10.26 -17.20 -7.45
N GLN A 13 9.03 -17.56 -7.12
CA GLN A 13 7.84 -16.94 -7.70
C GLN A 13 7.73 -15.46 -7.27
N PRO A 14 7.49 -14.53 -8.23
CA PRO A 14 7.41 -13.12 -7.90
C PRO A 14 6.20 -12.78 -7.02
N LEU A 15 6.48 -12.13 -5.87
CA LEU A 15 5.51 -11.49 -4.99
C LEU A 15 5.74 -9.98 -4.98
N LEU A 16 4.84 -9.22 -5.58
CA LEU A 16 4.87 -7.76 -5.59
C LEU A 16 4.08 -7.25 -4.39
N ILE A 17 4.69 -6.40 -3.56
CA ILE A 17 4.04 -5.79 -2.40
C ILE A 17 3.91 -4.29 -2.60
N LEU A 18 2.65 -3.80 -2.60
CA LEU A 18 2.27 -2.42 -2.80
C LEU A 18 1.80 -1.81 -1.46
N HIS A 19 2.52 -0.80 -0.99
CA HIS A 19 2.23 -0.13 0.28
C HIS A 19 0.98 0.76 0.21
N GLY A 20 0.43 1.13 1.36
CA GLY A 20 -0.67 2.08 1.51
C GLY A 20 -0.25 3.55 1.36
N PHE A 21 -1.23 4.44 1.43
CA PHE A 21 -1.06 5.89 1.35
C PHE A 21 -0.03 6.40 2.36
N LEU A 22 0.86 7.30 1.93
CA LEU A 22 1.99 7.83 2.69
C LEU A 22 2.98 6.76 3.20
N GLY A 23 2.88 5.53 2.69
CA GLY A 23 3.80 4.44 3.00
C GLY A 23 5.01 4.39 2.07
N MET A 24 5.82 3.35 2.23
CA MET A 24 6.94 3.02 1.35
C MET A 24 7.37 1.56 1.53
N SER A 25 8.23 1.07 0.66
CA SER A 25 8.80 -0.28 0.67
C SER A 25 9.37 -0.71 2.04
N ASP A 26 9.99 0.22 2.79
CA ASP A 26 10.56 -0.05 4.11
C ASP A 26 9.52 -0.47 5.18
N ASN A 27 8.25 -0.15 4.99
CA ASN A 27 7.18 -0.58 5.89
C ASN A 27 6.99 -2.11 5.84
N TRP A 28 7.33 -2.73 4.72
CA TRP A 28 7.12 -4.14 4.45
C TRP A 28 8.39 -5.01 4.59
N LYS A 29 9.54 -4.41 4.96
CA LYS A 29 10.83 -5.12 4.95
C LYS A 29 10.83 -6.38 5.82
N THR A 30 10.25 -6.33 7.00
CA THR A 30 10.24 -7.48 7.94
C THR A 30 9.42 -8.64 7.36
N LEU A 31 8.20 -8.37 6.88
CA LEU A 31 7.37 -9.39 6.23
C LEU A 31 7.96 -9.84 4.91
N GLY A 32 8.54 -8.91 4.12
CA GLY A 32 9.22 -9.25 2.88
C GLY A 32 10.35 -10.26 3.06
N ASN A 33 11.16 -10.12 4.11
CA ASN A 33 12.19 -11.11 4.45
C ASN A 33 11.56 -12.47 4.77
N LYS A 34 10.44 -12.49 5.52
CA LYS A 34 9.74 -13.74 5.85
C LYS A 34 9.18 -14.45 4.61
N TYR A 35 8.59 -13.70 3.68
CA TYR A 35 8.15 -14.26 2.41
C TYR A 35 9.32 -14.79 1.57
N ALA A 36 10.45 -14.09 1.58
CA ALA A 36 11.67 -14.54 0.89
C ALA A 36 12.24 -15.84 1.50
N GLU A 37 12.23 -15.97 2.84
CA GLU A 37 12.59 -17.21 3.55
C GLU A 37 11.70 -18.40 3.15
N GLU A 38 10.48 -18.13 2.67
CA GLU A 38 9.50 -19.13 2.20
C GLU A 38 9.60 -19.43 0.68
N GLY A 39 10.67 -18.95 0.01
CA GLY A 39 10.99 -19.25 -1.39
C GLY A 39 10.29 -18.36 -2.40
N LEU A 40 9.97 -17.12 -2.03
CA LEU A 40 9.39 -16.13 -2.94
C LEU A 40 10.44 -15.08 -3.32
N GLN A 41 10.39 -14.61 -4.57
CA GLN A 41 11.09 -13.40 -5.00
C GLN A 41 10.21 -12.20 -4.69
N VAL A 42 10.52 -11.48 -3.61
CA VAL A 42 9.68 -10.40 -3.09
C VAL A 42 10.14 -9.05 -3.61
N HIS A 43 9.25 -8.34 -4.28
CA HIS A 43 9.45 -7.00 -4.79
C HIS A 43 8.71 -6.01 -3.90
N LEU A 44 9.41 -5.33 -3.00
CA LEU A 44 8.85 -4.25 -2.18
C LEU A 44 8.91 -2.95 -2.99
N ILE A 45 7.79 -2.52 -3.53
CA ILE A 45 7.73 -1.43 -4.52
C ILE A 45 7.33 -0.12 -3.83
N ASP A 46 8.11 0.95 -4.08
CA ASP A 46 7.68 2.31 -3.81
C ASP A 46 6.80 2.78 -4.99
N GLN A 47 5.52 3.05 -4.75
CA GLN A 47 4.63 3.56 -5.80
C GLN A 47 4.98 5.02 -6.14
N ARG A 48 4.56 5.53 -7.32
CA ARG A 48 4.80 6.94 -7.69
C ARG A 48 4.42 7.90 -6.55
N ASN A 49 5.12 9.00 -6.45
CA ASN A 49 4.97 10.00 -5.39
C ASN A 49 5.30 9.52 -3.97
N HIS A 50 5.86 8.31 -3.82
CA HIS A 50 6.24 7.74 -2.53
C HIS A 50 7.66 7.17 -2.55
N GLY A 51 8.26 7.10 -1.36
CA GLY A 51 9.54 6.45 -1.13
C GLY A 51 10.68 7.05 -1.96
N LYS A 52 11.32 6.23 -2.78
CA LYS A 52 12.40 6.62 -3.69
C LYS A 52 11.98 6.62 -5.16
N SER A 53 10.71 6.34 -5.43
CA SER A 53 10.18 6.43 -6.78
C SER A 53 10.03 7.87 -7.23
N PHE A 54 9.85 8.05 -8.52
CA PHE A 54 9.71 9.36 -9.14
C PHE A 54 8.45 10.10 -8.65
N HIS A 55 8.50 11.42 -8.70
CA HIS A 55 7.37 12.30 -8.44
C HIS A 55 6.70 12.72 -9.75
N SER A 56 5.37 12.84 -9.74
CA SER A 56 4.54 13.26 -10.88
C SER A 56 3.29 13.97 -10.40
N THR A 57 2.77 14.89 -11.18
CA THR A 57 1.47 15.55 -10.93
C THR A 57 0.28 14.66 -11.29
N GLU A 58 0.50 13.62 -12.10
CA GLU A 58 -0.52 12.66 -12.48
C GLU A 58 -0.64 11.57 -11.42
N PHE A 59 -1.88 11.36 -10.93
CA PHE A 59 -2.15 10.38 -9.87
C PHE A 59 -3.61 9.93 -9.93
N ASN A 60 -3.84 8.69 -10.31
CA ASN A 60 -5.08 7.93 -10.21
C ASN A 60 -4.77 6.43 -10.29
N TYR A 61 -5.74 5.55 -10.08
CA TYR A 61 -5.50 4.10 -10.03
C TYR A 61 -5.16 3.49 -11.40
N ASP A 62 -5.65 4.04 -12.52
CA ASP A 62 -5.25 3.59 -13.86
C ASP A 62 -3.76 3.83 -14.11
N ILE A 63 -3.29 5.00 -13.72
CA ILE A 63 -1.89 5.39 -13.86
C ILE A 63 -1.00 4.54 -12.92
N LEU A 64 -1.42 4.34 -11.67
CA LEU A 64 -0.72 3.48 -10.70
C LEU A 64 -0.64 2.03 -11.18
N ALA A 65 -1.73 1.48 -11.71
CA ALA A 65 -1.76 0.13 -12.27
C ALA A 65 -0.85 0.01 -13.50
N ASN A 66 -0.84 1.03 -14.38
CA ASN A 66 0.06 1.05 -15.54
C ASN A 66 1.55 1.13 -15.13
N ASP A 67 1.89 1.84 -14.06
CA ASP A 67 3.26 1.82 -13.52
C ASP A 67 3.69 0.42 -13.09
N ILE A 68 2.80 -0.32 -12.40
CA ILE A 68 3.10 -1.70 -11.99
C ILE A 68 3.19 -2.63 -13.20
N LYS A 69 2.33 -2.47 -14.20
CA LYS A 69 2.45 -3.21 -15.48
C LYS A 69 3.82 -2.98 -16.13
N GLN A 70 4.27 -1.73 -16.21
CA GLN A 70 5.59 -1.40 -16.76
C GLN A 70 6.71 -2.02 -15.93
N TYR A 71 6.61 -1.95 -14.60
CA TYR A 71 7.56 -2.59 -13.69
C TYR A 71 7.67 -4.10 -13.92
N ILE A 72 6.53 -4.80 -14.07
CA ILE A 72 6.49 -6.23 -14.39
C ILE A 72 7.21 -6.52 -15.71
N ALA A 73 6.98 -5.71 -16.74
CA ALA A 73 7.62 -5.86 -18.05
C ALA A 73 9.14 -5.59 -18.00
N GLU A 74 9.57 -4.53 -17.31
CA GLU A 74 10.99 -4.16 -17.15
C GLU A 74 11.79 -5.25 -16.42
N HIS A 75 11.18 -5.90 -15.44
CA HIS A 75 11.80 -6.99 -14.68
C HIS A 75 11.57 -8.38 -15.29
N ASN A 76 10.90 -8.48 -16.45
CA ASN A 76 10.52 -9.74 -17.11
C ASN A 76 9.80 -10.73 -16.19
N LEU A 77 8.92 -10.23 -15.30
CA LEU A 77 8.21 -11.05 -14.32
C LEU A 77 7.03 -11.78 -14.96
N GLN A 78 6.79 -13.00 -14.53
CA GLN A 78 5.67 -13.83 -14.97
C GLN A 78 4.97 -14.46 -13.76
N ASN A 79 3.68 -14.78 -13.92
CA ASN A 79 2.89 -15.42 -12.87
C ASN A 79 2.94 -14.69 -11.52
N CYS A 80 2.85 -13.36 -11.56
CA CYS A 80 3.01 -12.54 -10.37
C CYS A 80 1.89 -12.78 -9.35
N ILE A 81 2.29 -12.87 -8.09
CA ILE A 81 1.39 -12.69 -6.95
C ILE A 81 1.47 -11.22 -6.57
N VAL A 82 0.30 -10.58 -6.40
CA VAL A 82 0.28 -9.16 -6.03
C VAL A 82 -0.44 -8.99 -4.70
N LEU A 83 0.25 -8.40 -3.73
CA LEU A 83 -0.26 -8.04 -2.42
C LEU A 83 -0.32 -6.53 -2.32
N GLY A 84 -1.50 -5.97 -2.08
CA GLY A 84 -1.68 -4.55 -1.88
C GLY A 84 -2.39 -4.21 -0.57
N HIS A 85 -1.90 -3.20 0.15
CA HIS A 85 -2.51 -2.67 1.36
C HIS A 85 -3.14 -1.31 1.09
N SER A 86 -4.42 -1.12 1.49
CA SER A 86 -5.11 0.17 1.42
C SER A 86 -5.03 0.77 -0.02
N MET A 87 -4.44 1.94 -0.23
CA MET A 87 -4.18 2.50 -1.57
C MET A 87 -3.47 1.49 -2.49
N GLY A 88 -2.45 0.79 -2.00
CA GLY A 88 -1.78 -0.29 -2.77
C GLY A 88 -2.72 -1.45 -3.11
N GLY A 89 -3.72 -1.71 -2.26
CA GLY A 89 -4.79 -2.67 -2.53
C GLY A 89 -5.69 -2.23 -3.69
N LYS A 90 -6.05 -0.96 -3.75
CA LYS A 90 -6.78 -0.37 -4.90
C LYS A 90 -5.96 -0.45 -6.18
N THR A 91 -4.67 -0.11 -6.11
CA THR A 91 -3.73 -0.28 -7.24
C THR A 91 -3.67 -1.73 -7.72
N ALA A 92 -3.58 -2.68 -6.78
CA ALA A 92 -3.54 -4.11 -7.10
C ALA A 92 -4.85 -4.62 -7.71
N MET A 93 -6.00 -4.17 -7.20
CA MET A 93 -7.31 -4.47 -7.79
C MET A 93 -7.44 -3.92 -9.21
N GLN A 94 -7.07 -2.65 -9.43
CA GLN A 94 -7.08 -2.03 -10.75
C GLN A 94 -6.16 -2.75 -11.74
N LEU A 95 -4.95 -3.13 -11.31
CA LEU A 95 -4.01 -3.91 -12.12
C LEU A 95 -4.63 -5.26 -12.51
N ALA A 96 -5.19 -6.00 -11.54
CA ALA A 96 -5.76 -7.32 -11.77
C ALA A 96 -6.98 -7.29 -12.71
N CYS A 97 -7.82 -6.28 -12.59
CA CYS A 97 -8.97 -6.10 -13.47
C CYS A 97 -8.57 -5.65 -14.89
N SER A 98 -7.60 -4.74 -15.01
CA SER A 98 -7.20 -4.19 -16.32
C SER A 98 -6.23 -5.10 -17.08
N TYR A 99 -5.41 -5.90 -16.38
CA TYR A 99 -4.37 -6.77 -16.94
C TYR A 99 -4.35 -8.14 -16.25
N PRO A 100 -5.45 -8.91 -16.34
CA PRO A 100 -5.62 -10.15 -15.58
C PRO A 100 -4.56 -11.22 -15.90
N GLU A 101 -3.97 -11.17 -17.08
CA GLU A 101 -2.89 -12.09 -17.49
C GLU A 101 -1.61 -11.92 -16.66
N LEU A 102 -1.34 -10.71 -16.15
CA LEU A 102 -0.14 -10.40 -15.37
C LEU A 102 -0.21 -10.87 -13.92
N VAL A 103 -1.43 -11.00 -13.38
CA VAL A 103 -1.66 -11.36 -11.99
C VAL A 103 -2.13 -12.81 -11.91
N ASN A 104 -1.43 -13.64 -11.15
CA ASN A 104 -1.78 -15.04 -10.93
C ASN A 104 -2.64 -15.23 -9.68
N LYS A 105 -2.26 -14.58 -8.58
CA LYS A 105 -3.01 -14.52 -7.33
C LYS A 105 -3.03 -13.09 -6.80
N LEU A 106 -4.14 -12.69 -6.19
CA LEU A 106 -4.34 -11.34 -5.66
C LEU A 106 -4.59 -11.40 -4.15
N LEU A 107 -3.83 -10.63 -3.36
CA LEU A 107 -4.05 -10.44 -1.92
C LEU A 107 -4.32 -8.97 -1.64
N ILE A 108 -5.43 -8.70 -1.00
CA ILE A 108 -5.86 -7.35 -0.64
C ILE A 108 -5.92 -7.24 0.89
N ALA A 109 -5.14 -6.32 1.43
CA ALA A 109 -5.09 -6.04 2.85
C ALA A 109 -5.89 -4.76 3.18
N ASP A 110 -7.01 -4.96 3.83
CA ASP A 110 -7.89 -4.00 4.49
C ASP A 110 -8.37 -2.83 3.62
N ILE A 111 -8.89 -3.15 2.43
CA ILE A 111 -9.58 -2.20 1.55
C ILE A 111 -10.58 -2.95 0.65
N ALA A 112 -11.77 -2.40 0.42
CA ALA A 112 -12.77 -2.95 -0.50
C ALA A 112 -12.81 -2.17 -1.82
N PRO A 113 -13.39 -2.72 -2.90
CA PRO A 113 -13.52 -2.07 -4.20
C PRO A 113 -14.64 -1.01 -4.25
N LYS A 114 -14.86 -0.26 -3.16
CA LYS A 114 -15.89 0.78 -3.01
C LYS A 114 -15.27 2.17 -2.89
N PHE A 115 -16.08 3.20 -3.00
CA PHE A 115 -15.68 4.57 -2.69
C PHE A 115 -15.47 4.76 -1.19
N TYR A 116 -14.43 5.49 -0.82
CA TYR A 116 -14.16 5.97 0.52
C TYR A 116 -14.08 7.49 0.53
N PRO A 117 -14.93 8.18 1.30
CA PRO A 117 -14.80 9.62 1.45
C PRO A 117 -13.40 10.02 1.94
N PRO A 118 -12.84 11.14 1.46
CA PRO A 118 -11.55 11.63 1.94
C PRO A 118 -11.58 11.84 3.47
N HIS A 119 -10.70 11.16 4.20
CA HIS A 119 -10.64 11.21 5.67
C HIS A 119 -9.23 11.44 6.23
N HIS A 120 -8.25 11.73 5.35
CA HIS A 120 -6.87 11.96 5.74
C HIS A 120 -6.52 13.45 5.94
N HIS A 121 -7.53 14.35 6.01
CA HIS A 121 -7.32 15.80 6.12
C HIS A 121 -6.48 16.20 7.33
N GLU A 122 -6.72 15.60 8.51
CA GLU A 122 -5.93 15.89 9.71
C GLU A 122 -4.45 15.50 9.53
N ILE A 123 -4.20 14.36 8.89
CA ILE A 123 -2.84 13.90 8.61
C ILE A 123 -2.13 14.86 7.66
N ILE A 124 -2.78 15.20 6.55
CA ILE A 124 -2.22 16.12 5.55
C ILE A 124 -1.98 17.51 6.16
N ASN A 125 -2.94 18.04 6.89
CA ASN A 125 -2.81 19.34 7.56
C ASN A 125 -1.67 19.33 8.60
N GLY A 126 -1.56 18.27 9.39
CA GLY A 126 -0.47 18.10 10.34
C GLY A 126 0.90 18.03 9.66
N LEU A 127 1.02 17.31 8.53
CA LEU A 127 2.26 17.23 7.77
C LEU A 127 2.62 18.58 7.10
N LYS A 128 1.64 19.31 6.57
CA LYS A 128 1.84 20.65 5.98
C LYS A 128 2.20 21.71 7.04
N ALA A 129 1.79 21.51 8.29
CA ALA A 129 2.12 22.42 9.39
C ALA A 129 3.57 22.28 9.88
N LEU A 130 4.29 21.21 9.51
CA LEU A 130 5.69 21.03 9.91
C LEU A 130 6.60 21.96 9.09
N ASP A 131 7.25 22.92 9.76
CA ASP A 131 8.31 23.70 9.15
C ASP A 131 9.63 22.92 9.13
N LEU A 132 9.86 22.18 8.06
CA LEU A 132 11.07 21.36 7.89
C LEU A 132 12.36 22.15 7.74
N ASN A 133 12.31 23.49 7.64
CA ASN A 133 13.50 24.35 7.63
C ASN A 133 14.01 24.62 9.06
N THR A 134 13.13 24.56 10.05
CA THR A 134 13.48 24.83 11.46
C THR A 134 13.62 23.55 12.27
N ILE A 135 12.94 22.48 11.89
CA ILE A 135 12.99 21.17 12.58
C ILE A 135 14.34 20.50 12.32
N SER A 136 15.06 20.20 13.40
CA SER A 136 16.42 19.65 13.37
C SER A 136 16.51 18.14 13.67
N SER A 137 15.40 17.52 14.06
CA SER A 137 15.38 16.09 14.43
C SER A 137 14.01 15.44 14.23
N ARG A 138 14.00 14.08 14.10
CA ARG A 138 12.75 13.32 14.08
C ARG A 138 11.95 13.45 15.37
N THR A 139 12.63 13.60 16.51
CA THR A 139 11.97 13.79 17.81
C THR A 139 11.21 15.12 17.84
N GLU A 140 11.85 16.17 17.36
CA GLU A 140 11.21 17.48 17.24
C GLU A 140 10.02 17.45 16.28
N ALA A 141 10.20 16.84 15.10
CA ALA A 141 9.11 16.62 14.16
C ALA A 141 7.94 15.82 14.78
N SER A 142 8.24 14.81 15.61
CA SER A 142 7.21 14.04 16.32
C SER A 142 6.46 14.88 17.35
N ASN A 143 7.15 15.76 18.05
CA ASN A 143 6.52 16.64 19.06
C ASN A 143 5.60 17.68 18.38
N GLU A 144 6.07 18.28 17.26
CA GLU A 144 5.24 19.19 16.48
C GLU A 144 4.02 18.48 15.89
N LEU A 145 4.22 17.30 15.28
CA LEU A 145 3.14 16.51 14.70
C LEU A 145 2.12 16.02 15.73
N ALA A 146 2.53 15.87 17.02
CA ALA A 146 1.64 15.48 18.12
C ALA A 146 0.55 16.52 18.41
N LYS A 147 0.75 17.77 17.99
CA LYS A 147 -0.27 18.83 18.10
C LYS A 147 -1.47 18.60 17.16
N HIS A 148 -1.28 17.81 16.11
CA HIS A 148 -2.28 17.53 15.08
C HIS A 148 -2.71 16.06 15.07
N ILE A 149 -1.83 15.13 15.38
CA ILE A 149 -2.06 13.69 15.29
C ILE A 149 -1.77 13.06 16.64
N SER A 150 -2.80 12.69 17.38
CA SER A 150 -2.71 12.12 18.74
C SER A 150 -2.07 10.73 18.76
N ASN A 151 -2.33 9.89 17.75
CA ASN A 151 -1.85 8.51 17.70
C ASN A 151 -0.34 8.44 17.42
N ALA A 152 0.43 7.96 18.39
CA ALA A 152 1.89 7.87 18.30
C ALA A 152 2.37 6.88 17.19
N GLY A 153 1.64 5.78 16.95
CA GLY A 153 1.94 4.82 15.90
C GLY A 153 1.82 5.44 14.51
N VAL A 154 0.76 6.24 14.29
CA VAL A 154 0.58 7.00 13.05
C VAL A 154 1.73 7.98 12.84
N ARG A 155 2.10 8.74 13.87
CA ARG A 155 3.24 9.68 13.77
C ARG A 155 4.54 8.94 13.41
N GLN A 156 4.82 7.82 14.06
CA GLN A 156 6.01 7.03 13.76
C GLN A 156 6.01 6.50 12.32
N PHE A 157 4.86 6.02 11.83
CA PHE A 157 4.70 5.60 10.44
C PHE A 157 5.01 6.73 9.47
N LEU A 158 4.42 7.90 9.66
CA LEU A 158 4.62 9.07 8.79
C LEU A 158 6.07 9.56 8.82
N LEU A 159 6.67 9.64 10.01
CA LEU A 159 8.03 10.15 10.21
C LEU A 159 9.13 9.17 9.73
N LYS A 160 8.81 7.91 9.40
CA LYS A 160 9.73 7.04 8.64
C LYS A 160 10.10 7.64 7.27
N ASN A 161 9.21 8.45 6.71
CA ASN A 161 9.44 9.12 5.43
C ASN A 161 10.37 10.35 5.52
N LEU A 162 10.67 10.85 6.73
CA LEU A 162 11.63 11.94 6.88
C LEU A 162 13.04 11.47 6.53
N TYR A 163 13.74 12.27 5.73
CA TYR A 163 15.14 12.05 5.39
C TYR A 163 15.88 13.40 5.28
N TRP A 164 17.19 13.35 5.38
CA TRP A 164 18.02 14.51 5.14
C TRP A 164 18.16 14.71 3.61
N VAL A 165 17.60 15.80 3.09
CA VAL A 165 17.79 16.22 1.70
C VAL A 165 19.23 16.70 1.54
N GLU A 166 19.68 17.49 2.50
CA GLU A 166 21.03 17.96 2.68
C GLU A 166 21.31 18.20 4.17
N LYS A 167 22.56 18.49 4.54
CA LYS A 167 22.93 18.72 5.95
C LYS A 167 22.08 19.85 6.54
N GLY A 168 21.30 19.54 7.55
CA GLY A 168 20.44 20.50 8.27
C GLY A 168 19.08 20.75 7.64
N LYS A 169 18.72 20.08 6.53
CA LYS A 169 17.42 20.23 5.87
C LYS A 169 16.71 18.88 5.73
N LEU A 170 15.60 18.73 6.41
CA LEU A 170 14.74 17.58 6.29
C LEU A 170 13.76 17.72 5.12
N GLY A 171 13.32 16.58 4.59
CA GLY A 171 12.25 16.48 3.61
C GLY A 171 11.48 15.19 3.77
N PHE A 172 10.31 15.12 3.14
CA PHE A 172 9.56 13.87 3.03
C PHE A 172 9.90 13.15 1.74
N ARG A 173 9.91 11.81 1.79
CA ARG A 173 10.08 10.96 0.60
C ARG A 173 8.83 10.92 -0.28
N PHE A 174 7.68 11.26 0.25
CA PHE A 174 6.46 11.36 -0.52
C PHE A 174 6.23 12.79 -1.03
N ASN A 175 5.56 12.93 -2.16
CA ASN A 175 5.17 14.21 -2.75
C ASN A 175 3.89 14.72 -2.07
N LEU A 176 4.06 15.40 -0.91
CA LEU A 176 2.94 15.82 -0.06
C LEU A 176 1.93 16.71 -0.81
N ASP A 177 2.40 17.62 -1.66
CA ASP A 177 1.52 18.56 -2.34
C ASP A 177 0.60 17.86 -3.33
N VAL A 178 1.15 17.00 -4.19
CA VAL A 178 0.33 16.22 -5.14
C VAL A 178 -0.60 15.26 -4.41
N LEU A 179 -0.14 14.57 -3.37
CA LEU A 179 -0.97 13.63 -2.62
C LEU A 179 -2.09 14.33 -1.86
N ALA A 180 -1.87 15.56 -1.40
CA ALA A 180 -2.91 16.39 -0.79
C ALA A 180 -3.97 16.84 -1.83
N ASP A 181 -3.53 17.26 -3.01
CA ASP A 181 -4.40 17.72 -4.09
C ASP A 181 -5.22 16.58 -4.73
N ARG A 182 -4.74 15.34 -4.58
CA ARG A 182 -5.34 14.12 -5.16
C ARG A 182 -6.02 13.21 -4.14
N MET A 183 -6.37 13.72 -2.96
CA MET A 183 -7.00 12.91 -1.90
C MET A 183 -8.33 12.26 -2.32
N GLU A 184 -9.12 12.90 -3.17
CA GLU A 184 -10.37 12.33 -3.69
C GLU A 184 -10.10 11.06 -4.49
N GLN A 185 -9.06 11.08 -5.36
CA GLN A 185 -8.66 9.94 -6.17
C GLN A 185 -8.21 8.74 -5.33
N ILE A 186 -7.67 8.97 -4.14
CA ILE A 186 -7.29 7.88 -3.22
C ILE A 186 -8.51 7.09 -2.73
N GLY A 187 -9.66 7.77 -2.60
CA GLY A 187 -10.93 7.16 -2.20
C GLY A 187 -11.73 6.51 -3.33
N GLU A 188 -11.36 6.70 -4.60
CA GLU A 188 -12.14 6.24 -5.75
C GLU A 188 -12.44 4.73 -5.71
N ASN A 189 -13.61 4.36 -6.23
CA ASN A 189 -13.99 2.96 -6.42
C ASN A 189 -13.32 2.34 -7.66
N ILE A 190 -13.38 1.03 -7.76
CA ILE A 190 -13.08 0.33 -9.00
C ILE A 190 -14.26 0.49 -9.97
N ASP A 191 -14.01 0.53 -11.28
CA ASP A 191 -15.07 0.59 -12.30
C ASP A 191 -16.10 -0.53 -12.06
N ALA A 192 -17.38 -0.19 -12.12
CA ALA A 192 -18.46 -1.12 -11.78
C ALA A 192 -18.50 -2.37 -12.69
N SER A 193 -17.98 -2.28 -13.91
CA SER A 193 -17.90 -3.40 -14.85
C SER A 193 -16.63 -4.25 -14.71
N ALA A 194 -15.63 -3.78 -13.94
CA ALA A 194 -14.35 -4.44 -13.80
C ALA A 194 -14.46 -5.74 -13.00
N THR A 195 -13.92 -6.82 -13.52
CA THR A 195 -13.93 -8.14 -12.84
C THR A 195 -12.57 -8.83 -12.97
N TYR A 196 -12.23 -9.62 -11.94
CA TYR A 196 -11.07 -10.49 -11.95
C TYR A 196 -11.45 -11.86 -11.37
N ASN A 197 -11.32 -12.92 -12.18
CA ASN A 197 -11.85 -14.24 -11.90
C ASN A 197 -10.80 -15.25 -11.40
N LYS A 198 -9.56 -14.81 -11.11
CA LYS A 198 -8.53 -15.69 -10.54
C LYS A 198 -8.58 -15.67 -9.01
N PRO A 199 -7.82 -16.57 -8.33
CA PRO A 199 -7.81 -16.65 -6.87
C PRO A 199 -7.49 -15.30 -6.22
N THR A 200 -8.34 -14.89 -5.29
CA THR A 200 -8.22 -13.62 -4.57
C THR A 200 -8.48 -13.84 -3.08
N LEU A 201 -7.64 -13.23 -2.24
CA LEU A 201 -7.81 -13.20 -0.79
C LEU A 201 -7.94 -11.77 -0.31
N PHE A 202 -9.02 -11.47 0.39
CA PHE A 202 -9.17 -10.24 1.17
C PHE A 202 -8.89 -10.53 2.64
N LEU A 203 -7.95 -9.80 3.24
CA LEU A 203 -7.69 -9.83 4.68
C LEU A 203 -8.19 -8.54 5.30
N ARG A 204 -9.07 -8.63 6.31
CA ARG A 204 -9.57 -7.47 7.06
C ARG A 204 -9.15 -7.54 8.52
N GLY A 205 -8.93 -6.39 9.16
CA GLY A 205 -8.75 -6.33 10.60
C GLY A 205 -10.09 -6.42 11.34
N ASP A 206 -10.16 -7.12 12.47
CA ASP A 206 -11.39 -7.21 13.28
C ASP A 206 -11.78 -5.88 13.96
N LYS A 207 -10.82 -4.94 14.06
CA LYS A 207 -11.00 -3.58 14.60
C LYS A 207 -11.01 -2.51 13.49
N SER A 208 -11.02 -2.92 12.21
CA SER A 208 -11.02 -2.01 11.07
C SER A 208 -12.43 -1.84 10.51
N GLU A 209 -12.75 -0.63 10.07
CA GLU A 209 -14.00 -0.29 9.40
C GLU A 209 -13.87 -0.27 7.85
N TYR A 210 -12.67 -0.55 7.32
CA TYR A 210 -12.42 -0.48 5.88
C TYR A 210 -13.12 -1.60 5.11
N ILE A 211 -13.18 -2.81 5.68
CA ILE A 211 -13.98 -3.93 5.15
C ILE A 211 -14.97 -4.37 6.21
N SER A 212 -16.23 -4.05 6.01
CA SER A 212 -17.34 -4.51 6.85
C SER A 212 -17.98 -5.78 6.27
N PRO A 213 -18.82 -6.49 7.03
CA PRO A 213 -19.62 -7.59 6.50
C PRO A 213 -20.51 -7.20 5.31
N LEU A 214 -20.94 -5.92 5.25
CA LEU A 214 -21.79 -5.40 4.17
C LEU A 214 -21.03 -5.26 2.84
N ASP A 215 -19.71 -5.30 2.86
CA ASP A 215 -18.88 -5.17 1.66
C ASP A 215 -18.69 -6.51 0.92
N THR A 216 -19.20 -7.63 1.47
CA THR A 216 -19.05 -8.96 0.86
C THR A 216 -19.61 -8.99 -0.56
N ASP A 217 -20.78 -8.42 -0.79
CA ASP A 217 -21.45 -8.47 -2.09
C ASP A 217 -20.68 -7.63 -3.13
N VAL A 218 -20.21 -6.43 -2.78
CA VAL A 218 -19.41 -5.63 -3.70
C VAL A 218 -18.06 -6.26 -4.00
N ILE A 219 -17.43 -6.90 -3.01
CA ILE A 219 -16.20 -7.67 -3.23
C ILE A 219 -16.47 -8.82 -4.21
N LYS A 220 -17.51 -9.60 -3.99
CA LYS A 220 -17.85 -10.76 -4.84
C LYS A 220 -18.30 -10.36 -6.24
N THR A 221 -18.85 -9.18 -6.43
CA THR A 221 -19.19 -8.64 -7.75
C THR A 221 -17.95 -8.45 -8.61
N HIS A 222 -16.89 -7.89 -8.07
CA HIS A 222 -15.63 -7.65 -8.79
C HIS A 222 -14.68 -8.85 -8.76
N PHE A 223 -14.70 -9.63 -7.69
CA PHE A 223 -13.81 -10.77 -7.44
C PHE A 223 -14.61 -12.01 -7.04
N PRO A 224 -15.27 -12.68 -7.99
CA PRO A 224 -16.19 -13.80 -7.69
C PRO A 224 -15.55 -14.94 -6.89
N ASN A 225 -14.26 -15.18 -7.14
CA ASN A 225 -13.47 -16.22 -6.46
C ASN A 225 -12.71 -15.70 -5.21
N ALA A 226 -13.13 -14.55 -4.67
CA ALA A 226 -12.48 -14.02 -3.47
C ALA A 226 -12.85 -14.85 -2.22
N ASP A 227 -11.86 -15.13 -1.38
CA ASP A 227 -12.05 -15.49 0.02
C ASP A 227 -11.86 -14.23 0.89
N ILE A 228 -12.60 -14.11 2.00
CA ILE A 228 -12.51 -12.96 2.91
C ILE A 228 -12.22 -13.50 4.31
N GLN A 229 -11.04 -13.19 4.83
CA GLN A 229 -10.60 -13.65 6.14
C GLN A 229 -10.31 -12.47 7.08
N THR A 230 -10.53 -12.68 8.37
CA THR A 230 -10.33 -11.67 9.41
C THR A 230 -9.01 -11.92 10.13
N ILE A 231 -8.20 -10.87 10.33
CA ILE A 231 -7.03 -10.86 11.20
C ILE A 231 -7.46 -10.35 12.56
N THR A 232 -7.22 -11.13 13.60
CA THR A 232 -7.65 -10.82 14.97
C THR A 232 -6.75 -9.77 15.62
N ASN A 233 -7.33 -8.97 16.52
CA ASN A 233 -6.64 -7.90 17.26
C ASN A 233 -5.92 -6.89 16.36
N ALA A 234 -6.46 -6.61 15.17
CA ALA A 234 -5.85 -5.73 14.20
C ALA A 234 -6.86 -4.72 13.64
N GLY A 235 -6.41 -3.48 13.48
CA GLY A 235 -7.07 -2.41 12.76
C GLY A 235 -6.58 -2.34 11.31
N HIS A 236 -6.47 -1.11 10.78
CA HIS A 236 -6.09 -0.88 9.38
C HIS A 236 -4.67 -1.33 9.03
N TRP A 237 -3.73 -1.30 9.97
CA TRP A 237 -2.36 -1.81 9.76
C TRP A 237 -2.20 -3.26 10.21
N LEU A 238 -3.13 -4.13 9.79
CA LEU A 238 -3.21 -5.54 10.21
C LEU A 238 -1.86 -6.30 10.03
N HIS A 239 -1.11 -5.98 9.00
CA HIS A 239 0.21 -6.55 8.71
C HIS A 239 1.31 -6.12 9.72
N ALA A 240 1.10 -5.02 10.42
CA ALA A 240 1.99 -4.52 11.46
C ALA A 240 1.47 -4.82 12.88
N GLU A 241 0.16 -4.85 13.07
CA GLU A 241 -0.49 -5.06 14.36
C GLU A 241 -0.58 -6.54 14.74
N ASN A 242 -0.83 -7.44 13.77
CA ASN A 242 -0.76 -8.89 13.95
C ASN A 242 0.01 -9.57 12.80
N PRO A 243 1.33 -9.34 12.70
CA PRO A 243 2.14 -9.84 11.59
C PRO A 243 2.21 -11.36 11.49
N LYS A 244 2.03 -12.07 12.62
CA LYS A 244 2.08 -13.54 12.65
C LYS A 244 0.88 -14.14 11.93
N GLU A 245 -0.33 -13.77 12.30
CA GLU A 245 -1.56 -14.28 11.69
C GLU A 245 -1.69 -13.80 10.23
N PHE A 246 -1.27 -12.56 9.95
CA PHE A 246 -1.22 -12.04 8.59
C PHE A 246 -0.31 -12.88 7.69
N LEU A 247 0.90 -13.20 8.16
CA LEU A 247 1.85 -14.03 7.41
C LEU A 247 1.30 -15.46 7.20
N GLU A 248 0.76 -16.08 8.24
CA GLU A 248 0.21 -17.44 8.19
C GLU A 248 -0.91 -17.55 7.13
N LYS A 249 -1.91 -16.67 7.18
CA LYS A 249 -3.05 -16.69 6.26
C LYS A 249 -2.63 -16.37 4.83
N SER A 250 -1.78 -15.37 4.64
CA SER A 250 -1.29 -15.00 3.31
C SER A 250 -0.42 -16.10 2.70
N LEU A 251 0.48 -16.74 3.46
CA LEU A 251 1.29 -17.87 2.96
C LEU A 251 0.42 -19.09 2.63
N THR A 252 -0.57 -19.41 3.44
CA THR A 252 -1.51 -20.50 3.14
C THR A 252 -2.18 -20.29 1.79
N PHE A 253 -2.65 -19.08 1.51
CA PHE A 253 -3.23 -18.72 0.22
C PHE A 253 -2.22 -18.70 -0.92
N ILE A 254 -1.01 -18.20 -0.70
CA ILE A 254 0.03 -18.16 -1.72
C ILE A 254 0.41 -19.57 -2.17
N LYS A 255 0.51 -20.51 -1.23
CA LYS A 255 0.94 -21.89 -1.47
C LYS A 255 -0.18 -22.85 -1.90
N SER A 256 -1.46 -22.45 -1.82
CA SER A 256 -2.58 -23.20 -2.37
C SER A 256 -2.58 -23.15 -3.91
#